data_6811604ccd1e975b56be0b300a78038f
#
_entry.id   6811604ccd1e975b56be0b300a78038f
#
_cell.length_a   1.000
_cell.length_b   1.000
_cell.length_c   1.000
_cell.angle_alpha   90.00
_cell.angle_beta   90.00
_cell.angle_gamma   90.00
#
_symmetry.space_group_name_H-M   'P 1'
#
loop_
_entity.id
_entity.type
_entity.pdbx_description
1 polymer ?
#
loop_
_entity_poly.entity_id
_entity_poly.type
_entity_poly.pdbx_seq_one_letter_code
_entity_poly.pdbx_strand_id
1 'polypeptide(L)'
;MARCLTAFGVTRNDIFSVAYGYGLFTGGLGAHYGVEHMGASVIPAGTGNTEKHLKLIRDLGITGIACTPSYALYLAETMTKIGIRKEDLHLRIGAFGAEPWTEQMRQEIEERLGLKGFNIYGLSEIMGPSVSYECQQQNGSHINEDHFYPEIINPTTLEPLPLGQTGELVFTTLTKEGMPLLRYRTRDLCSLIPGTCDCGRTNVRMGRIQGRSDDMLIIRGINVFPSQVESVILSLPEFAPHYLLVVDRVNNLDTLQVQAELRQEVFTSTFDTPAAVDALEKKLASKLKSVLSIAAKVQLKAPGTIERSQGKSAHVIDNRKL
;
A
#
# COMPACT_ATOMS: atom_id res chain seq x y z
N MET A 1 -14.24 -7.51 9.02
CA MET A 1 -13.46 -8.39 8.11
C MET A 1 -14.33 -9.35 7.29
N ALA A 2 -15.22 -10.17 7.84
CA ALA A 2 -16.02 -11.11 7.03
C ALA A 2 -16.77 -10.43 5.87
N ARG A 3 -17.46 -9.30 6.14
CA ARG A 3 -18.12 -8.48 5.11
C ARG A 3 -17.15 -8.02 4.00
N CYS A 4 -15.97 -7.62 4.39
CA CYS A 4 -14.89 -7.23 3.47
C CYS A 4 -14.47 -8.41 2.57
N LEU A 5 -14.16 -9.56 3.15
CA LEU A 5 -13.76 -10.75 2.41
C LEU A 5 -14.88 -11.25 1.49
N THR A 6 -16.15 -11.19 1.93
CA THR A 6 -17.31 -11.47 1.07
C THR A 6 -17.37 -10.52 -0.13
N ALA A 7 -17.04 -9.24 0.05
CA ALA A 7 -17.01 -8.29 -1.06
C ALA A 7 -15.91 -8.60 -2.10
N PHE A 8 -14.85 -9.26 -1.68
CA PHE A 8 -13.78 -9.77 -2.56
C PHE A 8 -14.14 -11.08 -3.26
N GLY A 9 -15.25 -11.71 -2.87
CA GLY A 9 -15.67 -13.00 -3.40
C GLY A 9 -15.04 -14.20 -2.68
N VAL A 10 -14.57 -14.02 -1.45
CA VAL A 10 -14.17 -15.13 -0.56
C VAL A 10 -15.42 -15.91 -0.11
N THR A 11 -15.31 -17.21 -0.07
CA THR A 11 -16.36 -18.14 0.34
C THR A 11 -15.84 -19.10 1.41
N ARG A 12 -16.72 -19.88 2.02
CA ARG A 12 -16.34 -20.93 2.99
C ARG A 12 -15.44 -22.04 2.42
N ASN A 13 -15.34 -22.14 1.10
CA ASN A 13 -14.50 -23.15 0.43
C ASN A 13 -13.07 -22.67 0.22
N ASP A 14 -12.76 -21.46 0.60
CA ASP A 14 -11.42 -20.89 0.42
C ASP A 14 -10.48 -21.27 1.55
N ILE A 15 -9.20 -21.34 1.21
CA ILE A 15 -8.08 -21.44 2.15
C ILE A 15 -7.35 -20.11 2.09
N PHE A 16 -7.32 -19.38 3.20
CA PHE A 16 -6.82 -18.02 3.23
C PHE A 16 -5.58 -17.91 4.13
N SER A 17 -4.48 -17.42 3.57
CA SER A 17 -3.26 -17.19 4.34
C SER A 17 -3.23 -15.77 4.89
N VAL A 18 -2.94 -15.63 6.18
CA VAL A 18 -2.73 -14.34 6.83
C VAL A 18 -1.25 -14.16 7.13
N ALA A 19 -0.62 -13.26 6.37
CA ALA A 19 0.81 -12.94 6.45
C ALA A 19 1.07 -11.57 7.11
N TYR A 20 0.14 -11.10 7.93
CA TYR A 20 0.37 -10.01 8.88
C TYR A 20 0.92 -10.52 10.20
N GLY A 21 1.60 -9.65 10.95
CA GLY A 21 2.04 -9.98 12.30
C GLY A 21 0.86 -10.26 13.25
N TYR A 22 1.01 -11.28 14.10
CA TYR A 22 0.01 -11.68 15.10
C TYR A 22 0.25 -11.07 16.49
N GLY A 23 1.20 -10.14 16.62
CA GLY A 23 1.50 -9.45 17.87
C GLY A 23 0.55 -8.28 18.15
N LEU A 24 1.10 -7.15 18.56
CA LEU A 24 0.34 -5.92 18.86
C LEU A 24 -0.08 -5.17 17.59
N PHE A 25 -0.49 -5.89 16.56
CA PHE A 25 -0.97 -5.38 15.29
C PHE A 25 -2.34 -5.97 14.97
N THR A 26 -3.33 -5.11 14.83
CA THR A 26 -4.73 -5.51 14.66
C THR A 26 -5.00 -6.29 13.37
N GLY A 27 -4.19 -6.07 12.31
CA GLY A 27 -4.41 -6.66 10.99
C GLY A 27 -4.35 -8.18 10.97
N GLY A 28 -3.41 -8.79 11.73
CA GLY A 28 -3.25 -10.25 11.78
C GLY A 28 -4.48 -10.95 12.34
N LEU A 29 -4.80 -10.69 13.61
CA LEU A 29 -5.93 -11.31 14.29
C LEU A 29 -7.27 -10.93 13.65
N GLY A 30 -7.43 -9.66 13.23
CA GLY A 30 -8.68 -9.22 12.61
C GLY A 30 -8.94 -9.92 11.27
N ALA A 31 -7.93 -10.14 10.43
CA ALA A 31 -8.06 -10.92 9.22
C ALA A 31 -8.35 -12.39 9.52
N HIS A 32 -7.61 -12.98 10.47
CA HIS A 32 -7.78 -14.36 10.92
C HIS A 32 -9.23 -14.67 11.34
N TYR A 33 -9.72 -13.96 12.34
CA TYR A 33 -11.11 -14.17 12.81
C TYR A 33 -12.15 -13.81 11.74
N GLY A 34 -11.85 -12.89 10.82
CA GLY A 34 -12.72 -12.61 9.69
C GLY A 34 -12.88 -13.81 8.76
N VAL A 35 -11.80 -14.54 8.48
CA VAL A 35 -11.80 -15.77 7.66
C VAL A 35 -12.54 -16.88 8.39
N GLU A 36 -12.24 -17.12 9.67
CA GLU A 36 -12.93 -18.14 10.49
C GLU A 36 -14.44 -17.88 10.57
N HIS A 37 -14.83 -16.60 10.78
CA HIS A 37 -16.26 -16.23 10.85
C HIS A 37 -17.03 -16.52 9.56
N MET A 38 -16.36 -16.56 8.42
CA MET A 38 -16.96 -16.97 7.15
C MET A 38 -17.04 -18.48 6.99
N GLY A 39 -16.44 -19.26 7.89
CA GLY A 39 -16.32 -20.71 7.78
C GLY A 39 -15.26 -21.16 6.77
N ALA A 40 -14.38 -20.27 6.32
CA ALA A 40 -13.23 -20.60 5.48
C ALA A 40 -12.04 -21.08 6.33
N SER A 41 -11.10 -21.79 5.69
CA SER A 41 -9.87 -22.22 6.37
C SER A 41 -8.87 -21.09 6.45
N VAL A 42 -8.24 -20.88 7.60
CA VAL A 42 -7.20 -19.87 7.79
C VAL A 42 -5.83 -20.48 8.08
N ILE A 43 -4.82 -19.99 7.40
CA ILE A 43 -3.41 -20.35 7.65
C ILE A 43 -2.72 -19.13 8.30
N PRO A 44 -2.34 -19.19 9.57
CA PRO A 44 -1.70 -18.09 10.28
C PRO A 44 -0.19 -18.04 9.96
N ALA A 45 0.15 -17.66 8.72
CA ALA A 45 1.55 -17.67 8.25
C ALA A 45 2.41 -16.66 9.03
N GLY A 46 1.83 -15.52 9.45
CA GLY A 46 2.57 -14.45 10.11
C GLY A 46 3.58 -13.78 9.18
N THR A 47 4.55 -13.08 9.76
CA THR A 47 5.63 -12.41 9.03
C THR A 47 6.89 -13.27 8.94
N GLY A 48 7.71 -13.04 7.92
CA GLY A 48 9.00 -13.73 7.71
C GLY A 48 8.88 -15.08 7.03
N ASN A 49 10.03 -15.73 6.84
CA ASN A 49 10.18 -17.06 6.21
C ASN A 49 9.39 -17.22 4.89
N THR A 50 9.68 -16.33 3.94
CA THR A 50 8.95 -16.19 2.67
C THR A 50 8.96 -17.48 1.83
N GLU A 51 10.06 -18.22 1.80
CA GLU A 51 10.13 -19.50 1.07
C GLU A 51 9.21 -20.56 1.68
N LYS A 52 9.15 -20.66 3.01
CA LYS A 52 8.18 -21.52 3.69
C LYS A 52 6.75 -21.11 3.40
N HIS A 53 6.48 -19.82 3.36
CA HIS A 53 5.16 -19.31 3.04
C HIS A 53 4.74 -19.68 1.61
N LEU A 54 5.63 -19.52 0.62
CA LEU A 54 5.38 -19.95 -0.77
C LEU A 54 5.14 -21.45 -0.87
N LYS A 55 5.89 -22.26 -0.11
CA LYS A 55 5.65 -23.70 -0.02
C LYS A 55 4.26 -24.00 0.54
N LEU A 56 3.83 -23.33 1.61
CA LEU A 56 2.48 -23.50 2.17
C LEU A 56 1.41 -23.09 1.16
N ILE A 57 1.59 -21.97 0.44
CA ILE A 57 0.64 -21.50 -0.59
C ILE A 57 0.44 -22.57 -1.65
N ARG A 58 1.51 -23.19 -2.14
CA ARG A 58 1.46 -24.23 -3.16
C ARG A 58 0.91 -25.55 -2.61
N ASP A 59 1.49 -26.05 -1.53
CA ASP A 59 1.24 -27.43 -1.04
C ASP A 59 -0.16 -27.58 -0.40
N LEU A 60 -0.74 -26.49 0.15
CA LEU A 60 -2.08 -26.47 0.73
C LEU A 60 -3.15 -25.93 -0.23
N GLY A 61 -2.78 -25.54 -1.45
CA GLY A 61 -3.73 -24.97 -2.41
C GLY A 61 -4.39 -23.68 -1.91
N ILE A 62 -3.62 -22.80 -1.27
CA ILE A 62 -4.15 -21.53 -0.71
C ILE A 62 -4.72 -20.67 -1.84
N THR A 63 -5.96 -20.21 -1.66
CA THR A 63 -6.73 -19.45 -2.65
C THR A 63 -6.72 -17.94 -2.39
N GLY A 64 -6.41 -17.52 -1.17
CA GLY A 64 -6.36 -16.09 -0.81
C GLY A 64 -5.23 -15.76 0.15
N ILE A 65 -4.79 -14.50 0.09
CA ILE A 65 -3.72 -13.99 0.96
C ILE A 65 -4.08 -12.60 1.49
N ALA A 66 -3.78 -12.35 2.78
CA ALA A 66 -3.82 -11.03 3.39
C ALA A 66 -2.40 -10.63 3.82
N CYS A 67 -1.88 -9.55 3.25
CA CYS A 67 -0.54 -9.03 3.57
C CYS A 67 -0.41 -7.56 3.14
N THR A 68 0.76 -6.96 3.40
CA THR A 68 1.08 -5.65 2.82
C THR A 68 1.37 -5.77 1.32
N PRO A 69 1.07 -4.74 0.50
CA PRO A 69 1.40 -4.74 -0.93
C PRO A 69 2.89 -4.98 -1.20
N SER A 70 3.78 -4.36 -0.44
CA SER A 70 5.23 -4.57 -0.58
C SER A 70 5.64 -6.01 -0.30
N TYR A 71 5.00 -6.69 0.66
CA TYR A 71 5.26 -8.11 0.90
C TYR A 71 4.73 -9.00 -0.23
N ALA A 72 3.61 -8.65 -0.84
CA ALA A 72 3.10 -9.36 -2.02
C ALA A 72 4.08 -9.30 -3.20
N LEU A 73 4.70 -8.15 -3.45
CA LEU A 73 5.78 -8.02 -4.44
C LEU A 73 7.01 -8.85 -4.06
N TYR A 74 7.40 -8.83 -2.79
CA TYR A 74 8.52 -9.64 -2.31
C TYR A 74 8.25 -11.14 -2.43
N LEU A 75 7.01 -11.60 -2.19
CA LEU A 75 6.58 -12.97 -2.48
C LEU A 75 6.77 -13.30 -3.97
N ALA A 76 6.31 -12.41 -4.86
CA ALA A 76 6.44 -12.60 -6.31
C ALA A 76 7.91 -12.65 -6.76
N GLU A 77 8.78 -11.81 -6.20
CA GLU A 77 10.23 -11.85 -6.46
C GLU A 77 10.85 -13.17 -6.00
N THR A 78 10.52 -13.60 -4.77
CA THR A 78 11.04 -14.85 -4.19
C THR A 78 10.54 -16.06 -4.96
N MET A 79 9.27 -16.07 -5.36
CA MET A 79 8.65 -17.10 -6.20
C MET A 79 9.46 -17.31 -7.48
N THR A 80 9.81 -16.23 -8.18
CA THR A 80 10.64 -16.29 -9.39
C THR A 80 12.04 -16.86 -9.10
N LYS A 81 12.69 -16.44 -8.00
CA LYS A 81 14.03 -16.90 -7.62
C LYS A 81 14.10 -18.40 -7.32
N ILE A 82 13.04 -18.97 -6.73
CA ILE A 82 12.99 -20.40 -6.38
C ILE A 82 12.29 -21.28 -7.44
N GLY A 83 11.96 -20.68 -8.60
CA GLY A 83 11.42 -21.40 -9.75
C GLY A 83 9.95 -21.86 -9.62
N ILE A 84 9.16 -21.23 -8.74
CA ILE A 84 7.71 -21.47 -8.67
C ILE A 84 7.03 -20.51 -9.68
N ARG A 85 6.14 -21.05 -10.50
CA ARG A 85 5.35 -20.26 -11.45
C ARG A 85 3.97 -19.96 -10.86
N LYS A 86 3.32 -18.89 -11.31
CA LYS A 86 1.96 -18.53 -10.86
C LYS A 86 0.92 -19.62 -11.20
N GLU A 87 1.14 -20.37 -12.28
CA GLU A 87 0.30 -21.49 -12.69
C GLU A 87 0.40 -22.69 -11.73
N ASP A 88 1.44 -22.75 -10.90
CA ASP A 88 1.61 -23.78 -9.88
C ASP A 88 0.85 -23.44 -8.57
N LEU A 89 0.20 -22.25 -8.52
CA LEU A 89 -0.53 -21.74 -7.36
C LEU A 89 -2.04 -21.68 -7.64
N HIS A 90 -2.83 -21.71 -6.56
CA HIS A 90 -4.30 -21.57 -6.62
C HIS A 90 -4.76 -20.19 -6.14
N LEU A 91 -3.84 -19.22 -6.03
CA LEU A 91 -4.16 -17.87 -5.59
C LEU A 91 -5.14 -17.20 -6.55
N ARG A 92 -6.20 -16.59 -6.02
CA ARG A 92 -7.19 -15.83 -6.77
C ARG A 92 -7.56 -14.49 -6.14
N ILE A 93 -7.31 -14.32 -4.83
CA ILE A 93 -7.67 -13.12 -4.07
C ILE A 93 -6.49 -12.65 -3.21
N GLY A 94 -6.18 -11.36 -3.31
CA GLY A 94 -5.29 -10.65 -2.40
C GLY A 94 -6.03 -9.55 -1.63
N ALA A 95 -5.93 -9.57 -0.31
CA ALA A 95 -6.42 -8.50 0.57
C ALA A 95 -5.21 -7.69 1.06
N PHE A 96 -4.99 -6.52 0.47
CA PHE A 96 -3.79 -5.73 0.67
C PHE A 96 -4.07 -4.42 1.40
N GLY A 97 -3.27 -4.09 2.39
CA GLY A 97 -3.41 -2.88 3.18
C GLY A 97 -2.27 -2.65 4.15
N ALA A 98 -2.50 -1.80 5.13
CA ALA A 98 -1.55 -1.33 6.13
C ALA A 98 -0.48 -0.35 5.60
N GLU A 99 -0.37 -0.16 4.30
CA GLU A 99 0.47 0.87 3.66
C GLU A 99 -0.24 1.42 2.41
N PRO A 100 0.05 2.65 1.98
CA PRO A 100 -0.40 3.18 0.69
C PRO A 100 0.21 2.36 -0.46
N TRP A 101 -0.52 2.22 -1.56
CA TRP A 101 -0.05 1.57 -2.78
C TRP A 101 -0.78 2.08 -4.01
N THR A 102 -0.11 2.05 -5.16
CA THR A 102 -0.58 2.63 -6.41
C THR A 102 -1.33 1.61 -7.27
N GLU A 103 -2.01 2.10 -8.31
CA GLU A 103 -2.64 1.22 -9.31
C GLU A 103 -1.61 0.42 -10.10
N GLN A 104 -0.46 1.02 -10.39
CA GLN A 104 0.64 0.33 -11.05
C GLN A 104 1.17 -0.84 -10.21
N MET A 105 1.30 -0.63 -8.90
CA MET A 105 1.68 -1.69 -7.97
C MET A 105 0.64 -2.81 -7.90
N ARG A 106 -0.66 -2.47 -7.97
CA ARG A 106 -1.75 -3.45 -8.08
C ARG A 106 -1.56 -4.33 -9.31
N GLN A 107 -1.40 -3.71 -10.47
CA GLN A 107 -1.24 -4.42 -11.74
C GLN A 107 -0.03 -5.36 -11.72
N GLU A 108 1.10 -4.92 -11.19
CA GLU A 108 2.28 -5.75 -11.05
C GLU A 108 2.06 -6.97 -10.13
N ILE A 109 1.40 -6.76 -8.97
CA ILE A 109 1.06 -7.84 -8.04
C ILE A 109 0.11 -8.84 -8.70
N GLU A 110 -0.96 -8.36 -9.33
CA GLU A 110 -1.96 -9.19 -9.99
C GLU A 110 -1.35 -10.02 -11.12
N GLU A 111 -0.52 -9.41 -11.96
CA GLU A 111 0.16 -10.09 -13.07
C GLU A 111 1.11 -11.17 -12.57
N ARG A 112 1.93 -10.86 -11.56
CA ARG A 112 2.99 -11.76 -11.09
C ARG A 112 2.47 -12.91 -10.23
N LEU A 113 1.45 -12.67 -9.40
CA LEU A 113 0.88 -13.69 -8.50
C LEU A 113 -0.36 -14.39 -9.08
N GLY A 114 -0.94 -13.91 -10.18
CA GLY A 114 -2.12 -14.50 -10.81
C GLY A 114 -3.40 -14.36 -9.99
N LEU A 115 -3.55 -13.29 -9.21
CA LEU A 115 -4.69 -13.04 -8.33
C LEU A 115 -5.35 -11.68 -8.62
N LYS A 116 -6.52 -11.42 -8.05
CA LYS A 116 -7.14 -10.10 -8.01
C LYS A 116 -6.85 -9.42 -6.67
N GLY A 117 -6.27 -8.23 -6.69
CA GLY A 117 -5.85 -7.50 -5.51
C GLY A 117 -6.88 -6.46 -5.06
N PHE A 118 -7.27 -6.50 -3.79
CA PHE A 118 -8.24 -5.58 -3.20
C PHE A 118 -7.62 -4.79 -2.06
N ASN A 119 -7.92 -3.50 -2.03
CA ASN A 119 -7.48 -2.62 -0.96
C ASN A 119 -8.35 -2.82 0.29
N ILE A 120 -7.69 -2.94 1.44
CA ILE A 120 -8.30 -2.85 2.77
C ILE A 120 -7.66 -1.71 3.53
N TYR A 121 -8.49 -0.86 4.13
CA TYR A 121 -8.02 0.24 4.96
C TYR A 121 -8.49 0.04 6.40
N GLY A 122 -7.64 0.37 7.32
CA GLY A 122 -7.96 0.35 8.76
C GLY A 122 -6.79 0.84 9.59
N LEU A 123 -7.07 1.13 10.85
CA LEU A 123 -6.09 1.56 11.84
C LEU A 123 -6.46 1.01 13.22
N SER A 124 -5.45 0.68 14.01
CA SER A 124 -5.60 0.07 15.35
C SER A 124 -6.36 0.98 16.31
N GLU A 125 -6.17 2.30 16.17
CA GLU A 125 -6.76 3.32 17.02
C GLU A 125 -8.29 3.32 16.95
N ILE A 126 -8.84 3.03 15.79
CA ILE A 126 -10.30 3.02 15.58
C ILE A 126 -10.90 1.68 15.99
N MET A 127 -10.70 0.62 15.21
CA MET A 127 -11.26 -0.71 15.47
C MET A 127 -10.56 -1.82 14.68
N GLY A 128 -9.42 -1.54 14.11
CA GLY A 128 -8.64 -2.57 13.43
C GLY A 128 -8.87 -2.65 11.94
N PRO A 129 -8.60 -3.81 11.30
CA PRO A 129 -8.60 -3.89 9.85
C PRO A 129 -10.03 -3.79 9.29
N SER A 130 -10.10 -3.31 8.03
CA SER A 130 -11.38 -3.22 7.31
C SER A 130 -12.37 -2.18 7.86
N VAL A 131 -11.86 -1.00 8.23
CA VAL A 131 -12.70 0.19 8.41
C VAL A 131 -13.38 0.53 7.08
N SER A 132 -12.61 0.40 5.99
CA SER A 132 -13.14 0.38 4.63
C SER A 132 -12.48 -0.69 3.77
N TYR A 133 -13.13 -1.05 2.66
CA TYR A 133 -12.70 -2.12 1.76
C TYR A 133 -13.24 -1.91 0.34
N GLU A 134 -12.47 -2.31 -0.64
CA GLU A 134 -12.94 -2.34 -2.03
C GLU A 134 -14.00 -3.43 -2.25
N CYS A 135 -14.62 -3.41 -3.40
CA CYS A 135 -15.45 -4.49 -3.91
C CYS A 135 -14.94 -4.93 -5.29
N GLN A 136 -15.63 -5.84 -5.95
CA GLN A 136 -15.25 -6.34 -7.28
C GLN A 136 -15.12 -5.23 -8.35
N GLN A 137 -15.73 -4.06 -8.13
CA GLN A 137 -15.63 -2.91 -9.04
C GLN A 137 -14.32 -2.13 -8.89
N GLN A 138 -13.60 -2.29 -7.77
CA GLN A 138 -12.34 -1.59 -7.47
C GLN A 138 -12.41 -0.05 -7.65
N ASN A 139 -13.60 0.53 -7.46
CA ASN A 139 -13.88 1.95 -7.61
C ASN A 139 -14.13 2.61 -6.26
N GLY A 140 -13.06 2.79 -5.51
CA GLY A 140 -13.08 3.27 -4.13
C GLY A 140 -13.44 2.19 -3.10
N SER A 141 -13.20 2.51 -1.83
CA SER A 141 -13.37 1.60 -0.70
C SER A 141 -14.63 1.95 0.08
N HIS A 142 -15.55 0.99 0.22
CA HIS A 142 -16.79 1.12 1.01
C HIS A 142 -16.46 1.23 2.50
N ILE A 143 -16.95 2.26 3.16
CA ILE A 143 -16.81 2.46 4.60
C ILE A 143 -17.90 1.68 5.33
N ASN A 144 -17.56 1.03 6.43
CA ASN A 144 -18.52 0.38 7.32
C ASN A 144 -19.25 1.44 8.17
N GLU A 145 -20.24 2.14 7.58
CA GLU A 145 -20.96 3.27 8.19
C GLU A 145 -21.81 2.89 9.41
N ASP A 146 -22.10 1.62 9.60
CA ASP A 146 -22.72 1.08 10.82
C ASP A 146 -21.77 1.12 12.02
N HIS A 147 -20.46 1.23 11.79
CA HIS A 147 -19.44 1.32 12.82
C HIS A 147 -18.71 2.66 12.85
N PHE A 148 -18.65 3.38 11.70
CA PHE A 148 -17.81 4.55 11.54
C PHE A 148 -18.54 5.65 10.77
N TYR A 149 -18.57 6.85 11.32
CA TYR A 149 -19.03 8.04 10.61
C TYR A 149 -17.82 8.76 10.01
N PRO A 150 -17.70 8.84 8.67
CA PRO A 150 -16.58 9.51 8.01
C PRO A 150 -16.85 10.97 7.74
N GLU A 151 -15.83 11.81 7.86
CA GLU A 151 -15.79 13.19 7.42
C GLU A 151 -14.50 13.46 6.66
N ILE A 152 -14.53 14.41 5.73
CA ILE A 152 -13.31 15.00 5.16
C ILE A 152 -13.24 16.44 5.64
N ILE A 153 -12.09 16.82 6.17
CA ILE A 153 -11.85 18.19 6.66
C ILE A 153 -10.65 18.83 5.95
N ASN A 154 -10.66 20.15 5.91
CA ASN A 154 -9.45 20.89 5.57
C ASN A 154 -8.42 20.70 6.71
N PRO A 155 -7.20 20.21 6.43
CA PRO A 155 -6.23 19.89 7.49
C PRO A 155 -5.72 21.13 8.26
N THR A 156 -5.89 22.34 7.70
CA THR A 156 -5.47 23.63 8.29
C THR A 156 -6.60 24.32 9.04
N THR A 157 -7.77 24.53 8.38
CA THR A 157 -8.90 25.25 8.97
C THR A 157 -9.80 24.37 9.84
N LEU A 158 -9.69 23.03 9.68
CA LEU A 158 -10.49 22.00 10.34
C LEU A 158 -11.98 22.01 9.95
N GLU A 159 -12.36 22.82 8.96
CA GLU A 159 -13.71 22.89 8.44
C GLU A 159 -14.04 21.66 7.58
N PRO A 160 -15.26 21.10 7.68
CA PRO A 160 -15.70 20.03 6.80
C PRO A 160 -15.67 20.44 5.33
N LEU A 161 -15.27 19.51 4.47
CA LEU A 161 -15.24 19.68 3.02
C LEU A 161 -16.39 18.91 2.36
N PRO A 162 -16.94 19.42 1.25
CA PRO A 162 -17.95 18.72 0.46
C PRO A 162 -17.44 17.38 -0.10
N LEU A 163 -18.37 16.47 -0.41
CA LEU A 163 -18.05 15.21 -1.11
C LEU A 163 -17.29 15.48 -2.40
N GLY A 164 -16.33 14.61 -2.71
CA GLY A 164 -15.47 14.71 -3.87
C GLY A 164 -14.23 15.59 -3.69
N GLN A 165 -14.17 16.45 -2.68
CA GLN A 165 -12.97 17.22 -2.39
C GLN A 165 -11.97 16.39 -1.57
N THR A 166 -10.68 16.59 -1.86
CA THR A 166 -9.58 15.96 -1.09
C THR A 166 -9.31 16.78 0.18
N GLY A 167 -9.20 16.08 1.29
CA GLY A 167 -8.82 16.61 2.58
C GLY A 167 -8.41 15.50 3.54
N GLU A 168 -8.28 15.84 4.82
CA GLU A 168 -7.94 14.87 5.85
C GLU A 168 -9.16 14.06 6.27
N LEU A 169 -9.00 12.74 6.25
CA LEU A 169 -10.03 11.79 6.69
C LEU A 169 -10.16 11.80 8.20
N VAL A 170 -11.40 11.90 8.66
CA VAL A 170 -11.76 11.90 10.08
C VAL A 170 -12.83 10.84 10.31
N PHE A 171 -12.72 10.12 11.42
CA PHE A 171 -13.72 9.14 11.82
C PHE A 171 -14.28 9.40 13.21
N THR A 172 -15.57 9.21 13.37
CA THR A 172 -16.24 9.02 14.65
C THR A 172 -16.66 7.55 14.76
N THR A 173 -16.27 6.88 15.85
CA THR A 173 -16.70 5.50 16.11
C THR A 173 -18.11 5.47 16.69
N LEU A 174 -18.98 4.61 16.13
CA LEU A 174 -20.39 4.52 16.53
C LEU A 174 -20.66 3.36 17.49
N THR A 175 -19.85 2.29 17.42
CA THR A 175 -20.11 1.05 18.18
C THR A 175 -18.95 0.66 19.08
N LYS A 176 -17.90 1.46 19.16
CA LYS A 176 -16.73 1.18 20.01
C LYS A 176 -17.00 1.64 21.44
N GLU A 177 -17.18 0.68 22.35
CA GLU A 177 -17.45 0.96 23.76
C GLU A 177 -16.15 1.30 24.54
N GLY A 178 -15.11 0.50 24.33
CA GLY A 178 -13.80 0.76 24.91
C GLY A 178 -13.08 1.87 24.17
N MET A 179 -12.85 3.01 24.85
CA MET A 179 -12.17 4.18 24.30
C MET A 179 -12.83 4.68 22.98
N PRO A 180 -14.09 5.13 23.02
CA PRO A 180 -14.77 5.68 21.84
C PRO A 180 -14.02 6.93 21.33
N LEU A 181 -13.97 7.07 20.01
CA LEU A 181 -13.30 8.19 19.36
C LEU A 181 -14.29 9.08 18.67
N LEU A 182 -14.28 10.36 19.01
CA LEU A 182 -15.08 11.40 18.37
C LEU A 182 -14.19 12.25 17.48
N ARG A 183 -14.54 12.34 16.19
CA ARG A 183 -13.82 13.12 15.18
C ARG A 183 -12.30 12.87 15.21
N TYR A 184 -11.91 11.59 15.22
CA TYR A 184 -10.50 11.20 15.22
C TYR A 184 -9.84 11.56 13.90
N ARG A 185 -8.82 12.40 13.94
CA ARG A 185 -8.03 12.82 12.77
C ARG A 185 -7.03 11.72 12.40
N THR A 186 -7.25 11.06 11.27
CA THR A 186 -6.37 9.95 10.84
C THR A 186 -5.03 10.43 10.28
N ARG A 187 -4.96 11.70 9.87
CA ARG A 187 -3.89 12.30 9.07
C ARG A 187 -3.82 11.81 7.63
N ASP A 188 -4.62 10.83 7.25
CA ASP A 188 -4.66 10.34 5.89
C ASP A 188 -5.44 11.29 4.98
N LEU A 189 -4.90 11.57 3.80
CA LEU A 189 -5.52 12.46 2.81
C LEU A 189 -6.25 11.63 1.76
N CYS A 190 -7.55 11.86 1.64
CA CYS A 190 -8.39 11.26 0.61
C CYS A 190 -9.63 12.11 0.34
N SER A 191 -10.56 11.61 -0.46
CA SER A 191 -11.89 12.19 -0.68
C SER A 191 -12.98 11.16 -0.42
N LEU A 192 -14.19 11.60 -0.07
CA LEU A 192 -15.38 10.74 -0.10
C LEU A 192 -16.01 10.82 -1.50
N ILE A 193 -16.27 9.65 -2.09
CA ILE A 193 -16.78 9.52 -3.46
C ILE A 193 -18.30 9.63 -3.45
N PRO A 194 -18.89 10.59 -4.18
CA PRO A 194 -20.34 10.71 -4.28
C PRO A 194 -20.95 9.58 -5.10
N GLY A 195 -22.25 9.33 -4.89
CA GLY A 195 -23.04 8.37 -5.65
C GLY A 195 -22.89 6.93 -5.20
N THR A 196 -23.70 6.06 -5.80
CA THR A 196 -23.76 4.62 -5.52
C THR A 196 -22.69 3.85 -6.30
N CYS A 197 -22.40 2.63 -5.85
CA CYS A 197 -21.49 1.73 -6.54
C CYS A 197 -22.27 0.69 -7.35
N ASP A 198 -21.79 0.34 -8.54
CA ASP A 198 -22.39 -0.69 -9.41
C ASP A 198 -22.43 -2.09 -8.76
N CYS A 199 -21.74 -2.29 -7.66
CA CYS A 199 -21.84 -3.50 -6.85
C CYS A 199 -23.16 -3.60 -6.03
N GLY A 200 -24.00 -2.57 -6.05
CA GLY A 200 -25.26 -2.49 -5.32
C GLY A 200 -25.16 -2.08 -3.85
N ARG A 201 -23.94 -1.88 -3.31
CA ARG A 201 -23.75 -1.38 -1.95
C ARG A 201 -24.01 0.13 -1.88
N THR A 202 -24.72 0.55 -0.84
CA THR A 202 -25.12 1.94 -0.60
C THR A 202 -24.17 2.70 0.34
N ASN A 203 -23.24 2.01 0.99
CA ASN A 203 -22.24 2.62 1.86
C ASN A 203 -21.41 3.67 1.10
N VAL A 204 -21.12 4.77 1.78
CA VAL A 204 -20.22 5.80 1.25
C VAL A 204 -18.84 5.18 0.94
N ARG A 205 -18.22 5.65 -0.12
CA ARG A 205 -16.89 5.18 -0.52
C ARG A 205 -15.86 6.27 -0.29
N MET A 206 -14.70 5.87 0.16
CA MET A 206 -13.52 6.72 0.16
C MET A 206 -12.63 6.43 -1.05
N GLY A 207 -11.99 7.44 -1.58
CA GLY A 207 -10.92 7.32 -2.56
C GLY A 207 -9.67 6.69 -1.95
N ARG A 208 -8.67 6.43 -2.78
CA ARG A 208 -7.36 5.98 -2.31
C ARG A 208 -6.72 7.04 -1.42
N ILE A 209 -5.98 6.58 -0.43
CA ILE A 209 -5.10 7.44 0.35
C ILE A 209 -4.02 8.00 -0.57
N GLN A 210 -3.95 9.33 -0.66
CA GLN A 210 -2.98 10.05 -1.49
C GLN A 210 -1.66 10.31 -0.75
N GLY A 211 -1.69 10.20 0.57
CA GLY A 211 -0.58 10.44 1.49
C GLY A 211 -1.10 10.76 2.88
N ARG A 212 -0.21 11.18 3.76
CA ARG A 212 -0.56 11.66 5.10
C ARG A 212 -0.20 13.12 5.24
N SER A 213 -1.01 13.87 5.97
CA SER A 213 -0.72 15.29 6.25
C SER A 213 0.53 15.49 7.12
N ASP A 214 0.93 14.46 7.87
CA ASP A 214 2.12 14.43 8.73
C ASP A 214 3.34 13.72 8.08
N ASP A 215 3.17 12.94 7.01
CA ASP A 215 4.25 12.35 6.20
C ASP A 215 4.63 13.24 4.99
N MET A 216 3.95 14.35 4.84
CA MET A 216 4.22 15.31 3.79
C MET A 216 5.57 15.99 4.02
N LEU A 217 6.45 15.79 3.09
CA LEU A 217 7.75 16.47 3.09
C LEU A 217 7.59 17.89 2.52
N ILE A 218 7.95 18.89 3.28
CA ILE A 218 8.05 20.26 2.75
C ILE A 218 9.50 20.48 2.32
N ILE A 219 9.70 20.56 1.01
CA ILE A 219 11.03 20.77 0.40
C ILE A 219 11.02 22.11 -0.32
N ARG A 220 11.76 23.09 0.20
CA ARG A 220 11.81 24.45 -0.37
C ARG A 220 10.41 25.07 -0.58
N GLY A 221 9.50 24.85 0.37
CA GLY A 221 8.13 25.37 0.30
C GLY A 221 7.17 24.58 -0.61
N ILE A 222 7.61 23.46 -1.18
CA ILE A 222 6.78 22.59 -2.00
C ILE A 222 6.45 21.32 -1.22
N ASN A 223 5.19 20.93 -1.25
CA ASN A 223 4.70 19.70 -0.64
C ASN A 223 5.04 18.50 -1.53
N VAL A 224 5.76 17.53 -0.99
CA VAL A 224 6.16 16.30 -1.67
C VAL A 224 5.62 15.11 -0.89
N PHE A 225 4.87 14.26 -1.55
CA PHE A 225 4.37 13.02 -0.98
C PHE A 225 5.18 11.82 -1.52
N PRO A 226 5.59 10.88 -0.66
CA PRO A 226 6.27 9.65 -1.10
C PRO A 226 5.50 8.88 -2.18
N SER A 227 4.17 8.86 -2.12
CA SER A 227 3.31 8.22 -3.13
C SER A 227 3.40 8.85 -4.53
N GLN A 228 3.69 10.15 -4.63
CA GLN A 228 3.93 10.79 -5.92
C GLN A 228 5.24 10.31 -6.54
N VAL A 229 6.28 10.16 -5.72
CA VAL A 229 7.58 9.62 -6.17
C VAL A 229 7.43 8.18 -6.62
N GLU A 230 6.72 7.35 -5.84
CA GLU A 230 6.41 5.96 -6.19
C GLU A 230 5.71 5.85 -7.55
N SER A 231 4.66 6.64 -7.76
CA SER A 231 3.93 6.67 -9.02
C SER A 231 4.82 7.00 -10.22
N VAL A 232 5.78 7.93 -10.05
CA VAL A 232 6.76 8.27 -11.10
C VAL A 232 7.70 7.11 -11.37
N ILE A 233 8.26 6.47 -10.35
CA ILE A 233 9.18 5.34 -10.47
C ILE A 233 8.49 4.19 -11.22
N LEU A 234 7.30 3.78 -10.77
CA LEU A 234 6.54 2.68 -11.35
C LEU A 234 6.02 2.95 -12.78
N SER A 235 5.95 4.22 -13.18
CA SER A 235 5.62 4.58 -14.57
C SER A 235 6.76 4.36 -15.56
N LEU A 236 7.94 3.98 -15.10
CA LEU A 236 9.13 3.71 -15.91
C LEU A 236 9.47 2.21 -15.82
N PRO A 237 9.44 1.47 -16.93
CA PRO A 237 9.61 0.01 -16.92
C PRO A 237 11.00 -0.46 -16.48
N GLU A 238 11.96 0.44 -16.46
CA GLU A 238 13.34 0.13 -16.06
C GLU A 238 13.50 -0.06 -14.54
N PHE A 239 12.57 0.47 -13.75
CA PHE A 239 12.69 0.52 -12.28
C PHE A 239 11.85 -0.56 -11.60
N ALA A 240 12.39 -1.07 -10.48
CA ALA A 240 11.67 -1.89 -9.54
C ALA A 240 10.87 -1.02 -8.55
N PRO A 241 9.85 -1.58 -7.85
CA PRO A 241 9.01 -0.83 -6.91
C PRO A 241 9.71 -0.53 -5.56
N HIS A 242 11.04 -0.50 -5.55
CA HIS A 242 11.82 -0.30 -4.34
C HIS A 242 12.59 1.01 -4.41
N TYR A 243 12.27 1.91 -3.49
CA TYR A 243 12.86 3.24 -3.45
C TYR A 243 13.01 3.75 -2.01
N LEU A 244 13.88 4.76 -1.85
CA LEU A 244 14.10 5.46 -0.60
C LEU A 244 14.29 6.96 -0.89
N LEU A 245 13.58 7.79 -0.15
CA LEU A 245 13.72 9.24 -0.16
C LEU A 245 14.67 9.65 0.97
N VAL A 246 15.71 10.37 0.65
CA VAL A 246 16.62 10.95 1.64
C VAL A 246 16.49 12.46 1.57
N VAL A 247 16.13 13.07 2.67
CA VAL A 247 15.99 14.52 2.81
C VAL A 247 17.09 15.02 3.71
N ASP A 248 17.87 15.96 3.19
CA ASP A 248 18.97 16.62 3.91
C ASP A 248 18.82 18.14 3.84
N ARG A 249 19.55 18.85 4.71
CA ARG A 249 19.70 20.30 4.65
C ARG A 249 21.17 20.67 4.44
N VAL A 250 21.47 21.20 3.27
CA VAL A 250 22.85 21.62 2.88
C VAL A 250 22.84 23.13 2.66
N ASN A 251 23.71 23.86 3.38
CA ASN A 251 23.80 25.32 3.29
C ASN A 251 22.45 26.02 3.43
N ASN A 252 21.63 25.61 4.43
CA ASN A 252 20.29 26.09 4.70
C ASN A 252 19.24 25.83 3.59
N LEU A 253 19.57 25.02 2.59
CA LEU A 253 18.63 24.58 1.57
C LEU A 253 18.29 23.11 1.72
N ASP A 254 17.01 22.79 1.71
CA ASP A 254 16.56 21.41 1.71
C ASP A 254 16.87 20.74 0.37
N THR A 255 17.38 19.52 0.44
CA THR A 255 17.69 18.70 -0.73
C THR A 255 16.89 17.39 -0.64
N LEU A 256 16.44 16.92 -1.80
CA LEU A 256 15.77 15.64 -1.94
C LEU A 256 16.64 14.73 -2.82
N GLN A 257 17.00 13.57 -2.28
CA GLN A 257 17.59 12.47 -3.04
C GLN A 257 16.57 11.33 -3.14
N VAL A 258 16.42 10.79 -4.34
CA VAL A 258 15.60 9.61 -4.62
C VAL A 258 16.55 8.48 -4.99
N GLN A 259 16.61 7.46 -4.14
CA GLN A 259 17.30 6.21 -4.42
C GLN A 259 16.28 5.24 -5.00
N ALA A 260 16.54 4.67 -6.18
CA ALA A 260 15.61 3.76 -6.85
C ALA A 260 16.35 2.53 -7.37
N GLU A 261 15.79 1.34 -7.18
CA GLU A 261 16.35 0.11 -7.71
C GLU A 261 15.98 -0.09 -9.18
N LEU A 262 16.94 -0.58 -9.94
CA LEU A 262 16.70 -1.08 -11.29
C LEU A 262 16.11 -2.49 -11.23
N ARG A 263 15.32 -2.87 -12.23
CA ARG A 263 14.97 -4.27 -12.46
C ARG A 263 16.21 -5.08 -12.82
N GLN A 264 16.22 -6.37 -12.48
CA GLN A 264 17.41 -7.24 -12.65
C GLN A 264 17.88 -7.28 -14.09
N GLU A 265 16.98 -7.32 -15.06
CA GLU A 265 17.28 -7.41 -16.48
C GLU A 265 17.97 -6.13 -16.98
N VAL A 266 17.47 -4.98 -16.51
CA VAL A 266 18.03 -3.66 -16.85
C VAL A 266 19.38 -3.47 -16.17
N PHE A 267 19.51 -3.86 -14.91
CA PHE A 267 20.76 -3.78 -14.17
C PHE A 267 21.87 -4.53 -14.89
N THR A 268 21.64 -5.79 -15.26
CA THR A 268 22.62 -6.64 -15.94
C THR A 268 23.07 -6.08 -17.29
N SER A 269 22.19 -5.38 -18.01
CA SER A 269 22.50 -4.82 -19.34
C SER A 269 23.09 -3.41 -19.32
N THR A 270 22.95 -2.66 -18.20
CA THR A 270 23.14 -1.22 -18.20
C THR A 270 24.20 -0.75 -17.20
N PHE A 271 24.35 -1.44 -16.05
CA PHE A 271 25.11 -0.92 -14.92
C PHE A 271 26.64 -0.80 -15.17
N ASP A 272 27.17 -1.62 -16.09
CA ASP A 272 28.60 -1.55 -16.50
C ASP A 272 28.89 -0.41 -17.48
N THR A 273 27.86 0.33 -17.93
CA THR A 273 28.00 1.44 -18.86
C THR A 273 27.66 2.76 -18.17
N PRO A 274 28.66 3.57 -17.73
CA PRO A 274 28.39 4.82 -17.00
C PRO A 274 27.46 5.79 -17.72
N ALA A 275 27.56 5.88 -19.06
CA ALA A 275 26.67 6.73 -19.86
C ALA A 275 25.20 6.27 -19.82
N ALA A 276 24.93 4.96 -19.76
CA ALA A 276 23.57 4.43 -19.66
C ALA A 276 22.98 4.65 -18.27
N VAL A 277 23.78 4.50 -17.22
CA VAL A 277 23.40 4.84 -15.83
C VAL A 277 23.01 6.32 -15.74
N ASP A 278 23.86 7.23 -16.22
CA ASP A 278 23.61 8.68 -16.22
C ASP A 278 22.33 9.04 -17.02
N ALA A 279 22.08 8.37 -18.14
CA ALA A 279 20.89 8.57 -18.94
C ALA A 279 19.60 8.17 -18.18
N LEU A 280 19.61 7.06 -17.44
CA LEU A 280 18.48 6.63 -16.62
C LEU A 280 18.27 7.54 -15.40
N GLU A 281 19.33 7.98 -14.73
CA GLU A 281 19.23 8.95 -13.65
C GLU A 281 18.62 10.26 -14.14
N LYS A 282 19.04 10.78 -15.27
CA LYS A 282 18.46 11.98 -15.90
C LYS A 282 17.01 11.79 -16.31
N LYS A 283 16.67 10.62 -16.86
CA LYS A 283 15.28 10.28 -17.24
C LYS A 283 14.36 10.32 -16.02
N LEU A 284 14.73 9.65 -14.93
CA LEU A 284 13.95 9.65 -13.71
C LEU A 284 13.90 11.04 -13.08
N ALA A 285 15.04 11.75 -12.98
CA ALA A 285 15.09 13.10 -12.42
C ALA A 285 14.22 14.09 -13.19
N SER A 286 14.21 14.02 -14.52
CA SER A 286 13.34 14.87 -15.36
C SER A 286 11.87 14.60 -15.11
N LYS A 287 11.48 13.33 -15.00
CA LYS A 287 10.09 12.95 -14.76
C LYS A 287 9.64 13.31 -13.34
N LEU A 288 10.49 13.11 -12.33
CA LEU A 288 10.26 13.59 -10.97
C LEU A 288 10.06 15.10 -10.93
N LYS A 289 10.92 15.86 -11.61
CA LYS A 289 10.82 17.33 -11.67
C LYS A 289 9.50 17.78 -12.29
N SER A 290 8.99 17.09 -13.31
CA SER A 290 7.72 17.46 -13.96
C SER A 290 6.50 17.23 -13.03
N VAL A 291 6.55 16.24 -12.15
CA VAL A 291 5.46 15.92 -11.22
C VAL A 291 5.55 16.68 -9.92
N LEU A 292 6.77 16.75 -9.34
CA LEU A 292 7.00 17.33 -8.02
C LEU A 292 7.24 18.85 -8.06
N SER A 293 7.50 19.40 -9.24
CA SER A 293 7.89 20.82 -9.43
C SER A 293 9.20 21.21 -8.71
N ILE A 294 9.98 20.23 -8.23
CA ILE A 294 11.30 20.41 -7.63
C ILE A 294 12.33 19.48 -8.27
N ALA A 295 13.60 19.88 -8.23
CA ALA A 295 14.69 19.02 -8.64
C ALA A 295 15.05 18.04 -7.50
N ALA A 296 15.03 16.76 -7.80
CA ALA A 296 15.55 15.70 -6.94
C ALA A 296 16.85 15.14 -7.52
N LYS A 297 17.82 14.83 -6.65
CA LYS A 297 19.00 14.05 -7.03
C LYS A 297 18.56 12.59 -7.12
N VAL A 298 18.81 11.94 -8.23
CA VAL A 298 18.56 10.50 -8.39
C VAL A 298 19.84 9.72 -8.14
N GLN A 299 19.72 8.57 -7.50
CA GLN A 299 20.77 7.58 -7.36
C GLN A 299 20.21 6.20 -7.66
N LEU A 300 20.75 5.56 -8.68
CA LEU A 300 20.37 4.19 -9.01
C LEU A 300 20.98 3.20 -8.03
N LYS A 301 20.24 2.18 -7.69
CA LYS A 301 20.65 1.09 -6.81
C LYS A 301 20.56 -0.24 -7.54
N ALA A 302 21.49 -1.15 -7.19
CA ALA A 302 21.42 -2.54 -7.65
C ALA A 302 20.18 -3.24 -7.05
N PRO A 303 19.60 -4.21 -7.75
CA PRO A 303 18.49 -5.02 -7.23
C PRO A 303 18.83 -5.65 -5.87
N GLY A 304 17.91 -5.55 -4.92
CA GLY A 304 18.05 -6.12 -3.58
C GLY A 304 18.91 -5.32 -2.60
N THR A 305 19.33 -4.09 -2.94
CA THR A 305 20.15 -3.25 -2.04
C THR A 305 19.33 -2.38 -1.10
N ILE A 306 18.09 -2.04 -1.47
CA ILE A 306 17.15 -1.36 -0.56
C ILE A 306 16.50 -2.42 0.32
N GLU A 307 16.51 -2.20 1.63
CA GLU A 307 15.99 -3.16 2.61
C GLU A 307 14.51 -3.47 2.36
N ARG A 308 14.17 -4.77 2.38
CA ARG A 308 12.78 -5.24 2.23
C ARG A 308 12.10 -5.28 3.58
N SER A 309 11.05 -4.49 3.73
CA SER A 309 10.25 -4.52 4.95
C SER A 309 9.38 -5.77 5.01
N GLN A 310 9.36 -6.41 6.18
CA GLN A 310 8.41 -7.48 6.50
C GLN A 310 7.10 -6.94 7.11
N GLY A 311 6.98 -5.61 7.21
CA GLY A 311 5.84 -4.87 7.74
C GLY A 311 5.61 -3.61 6.90
N LYS A 312 5.33 -2.46 7.54
CA LYS A 312 5.24 -1.16 6.84
C LYS A 312 6.60 -0.79 6.27
N SER A 313 6.65 -0.46 4.99
CA SER A 313 7.86 0.04 4.35
C SER A 313 8.15 1.48 4.80
N ALA A 314 9.35 1.74 5.30
CA ALA A 314 9.84 3.08 5.54
C ALA A 314 10.49 3.62 4.27
N HIS A 315 9.83 4.55 3.60
CA HIS A 315 10.32 5.11 2.33
C HIS A 315 11.05 6.46 2.50
N VAL A 316 11.19 6.97 3.73
CA VAL A 316 11.76 8.30 3.98
C VAL A 316 12.80 8.24 5.09
N ILE A 317 13.95 8.82 4.83
CA ILE A 317 14.97 9.19 5.82
C ILE A 317 15.06 10.72 5.80
N ASP A 318 14.61 11.37 6.86
CA ASP A 318 14.71 12.82 7.03
C ASP A 318 15.85 13.13 8.01
N ASN A 319 16.97 13.59 7.46
CA ASN A 319 18.18 13.93 8.24
C ASN A 319 18.19 15.41 8.68
N ARG A 320 17.13 16.15 8.38
CA ARG A 320 17.07 17.55 8.80
C ARG A 320 16.94 17.63 10.31
N LYS A 321 17.87 18.32 10.96
CA LYS A 321 17.68 18.69 12.37
C LYS A 321 16.62 19.80 12.42
N LEU A 322 15.46 19.47 12.96
CA LEU A 322 14.41 20.43 13.29
C LEU A 322 14.79 21.20 14.56
#